data_daf6afed369c3b1b8e2b5d6cdaebd1f7
#
_entry.id   daf6afed369c3b1b8e2b5d6cdaebd1f7
#
_cell.length_a   1.000
_cell.length_b   1.000
_cell.length_c   1.000
_cell.angle_alpha   90.00
_cell.angle_beta   90.00
_cell.angle_gamma   90.00
#
_symmetry.space_group_name_H-M   'P 1'
#
loop_
_entity.id
_entity.type
_entity.pdbx_description
1 polymer ?
#
loop_
_entity_poly.entity_id
_entity_poly.type
_entity_poly.pdbx_seq_one_letter_code
_entity_poly.pdbx_strand_id
1 'polypeptide(L)'
;VLIGQNVNAWHGAAPAHDRRGGEWGLGALIRHVAKIGGVERIRYTTSHPRDMADDLIDAHRDVEQLAPFLHLPVQHGSDRILKAMNRQHTASEYLRIIERVRAARQTFAFASDFIVGFPGESDVDFEATLQLVRGVGFAQAYSFKYSPRPGTPAAGMQLQVEEA
;
A
#
# COMPACT_ATOMS: atom_id res chain seq x y z
N VAL A 1 8.51 14.79 -3.98
CA VAL A 1 7.68 13.57 -4.03
C VAL A 1 8.46 12.48 -4.75
N LEU A 2 8.53 11.27 -4.17
CA LEU A 2 9.08 10.08 -4.82
C LEU A 2 7.92 9.34 -5.50
N ILE A 3 8.09 9.01 -6.78
CA ILE A 3 7.04 8.38 -7.60
C ILE A 3 7.60 7.19 -8.37
N GLY A 4 6.75 6.21 -8.64
CA GLY A 4 7.06 4.99 -9.41
C GLY A 4 5.86 4.06 -9.44
N GLN A 5 6.03 2.85 -9.96
CA GLN A 5 4.97 1.84 -10.04
C GLN A 5 4.75 1.10 -8.70
N ASN A 6 5.83 0.88 -7.96
CA ASN A 6 5.83 0.28 -6.62
C ASN A 6 7.02 0.88 -5.86
N VAL A 7 6.82 2.08 -5.32
CA VAL A 7 7.91 2.89 -4.76
C VAL A 7 8.53 2.25 -3.52
N ASN A 8 7.73 1.60 -2.69
CA ASN A 8 8.25 0.99 -1.47
C ASN A 8 9.04 -0.31 -1.69
N ALA A 9 9.02 -0.88 -2.89
CA ALA A 9 9.93 -1.94 -3.31
C ALA A 9 11.28 -1.44 -3.84
N TRP A 10 11.48 -0.11 -3.89
CA TRP A 10 12.74 0.43 -4.38
C TRP A 10 13.92 -0.03 -3.51
N HIS A 11 14.98 -0.45 -4.18
CA HIS A 11 16.26 -0.79 -3.58
C HIS A 11 17.41 -0.40 -4.53
N GLY A 12 18.58 -0.17 -3.98
CA GLY A 12 19.75 0.20 -4.76
C GLY A 12 21.04 0.08 -3.96
N ALA A 13 22.19 0.11 -4.66
CA ALA A 13 23.48 0.06 -4.00
C ALA A 13 23.66 1.24 -3.04
N ALA A 14 24.15 0.95 -1.84
CA ALA A 14 24.52 1.98 -0.88
C ALA A 14 25.61 2.89 -1.47
N PRO A 15 25.56 4.22 -1.25
CA PRO A 15 26.62 5.11 -1.68
C PRO A 15 27.98 4.74 -1.06
N ALA A 16 29.06 5.01 -1.77
CA ALA A 16 30.42 4.63 -1.35
C ALA A 16 30.85 5.22 0.01
N HIS A 17 30.20 6.30 0.46
CA HIS A 17 30.45 6.89 1.77
C HIS A 17 29.68 6.20 2.93
N ASP A 18 28.72 5.34 2.64
CA ASP A 18 28.11 4.50 3.68
C ASP A 18 28.99 3.31 3.99
N ARG A 19 29.70 3.42 5.13
CA ARG A 19 30.66 2.39 5.58
C ARG A 19 30.01 1.03 5.88
N ARG A 20 28.70 0.97 6.03
CA ARG A 20 27.97 -0.31 6.20
C ARG A 20 27.86 -1.07 4.89
N GLY A 21 27.98 -0.36 3.75
CA GLY A 21 27.87 -0.96 2.43
C GLY A 21 26.51 -1.62 2.18
N GLY A 22 26.46 -2.46 1.15
CA GLY A 22 25.29 -3.29 0.86
C GLY A 22 24.23 -2.57 0.03
N GLU A 23 22.97 -2.91 0.30
CA GLU A 23 21.82 -2.42 -0.42
C GLU A 23 20.94 -1.52 0.47
N TRP A 24 20.49 -0.41 -0.08
CA TRP A 24 19.52 0.48 0.56
C TRP A 24 18.12 0.15 0.10
N GLY A 25 17.18 0.07 1.04
CA GLY A 25 15.76 0.18 0.78
C GLY A 25 15.28 1.63 0.79
N LEU A 26 14.00 1.83 0.54
CA LEU A 26 13.38 3.16 0.50
C LEU A 26 13.55 3.93 1.82
N GLY A 27 13.50 3.27 2.98
CA GLY A 27 13.69 3.91 4.29
C GLY A 27 15.07 4.56 4.43
N ALA A 28 16.13 3.86 4.00
CA ALA A 28 17.49 4.39 3.98
C ALA A 28 17.62 5.58 3.02
N LEU A 29 17.04 5.49 1.82
CA LEU A 29 17.01 6.59 0.86
C LEU A 29 16.30 7.82 1.44
N ILE A 30 15.14 7.64 2.08
CA ILE A 30 14.38 8.73 2.70
C ILE A 30 15.22 9.44 3.78
N ARG A 31 15.90 8.68 4.65
CA ARG A 31 16.79 9.25 5.69
C ARG A 31 17.96 10.02 5.05
N HIS A 32 18.44 9.59 3.90
CA HIS A 32 19.50 10.30 3.18
C HIS A 32 19.00 11.59 2.55
N VAL A 33 17.87 11.53 1.86
CA VAL A 33 17.23 12.71 1.23
C VAL A 33 16.84 13.77 2.27
N ALA A 34 16.39 13.35 3.44
CA ALA A 34 16.03 14.25 4.54
C ALA A 34 17.21 15.11 5.05
N LYS A 35 18.45 14.67 4.83
CA LYS A 35 19.67 15.43 5.21
C LYS A 35 20.06 16.51 4.20
N ILE A 36 19.43 16.56 3.05
CA ILE A 36 19.71 17.56 2.02
C ILE A 36 19.10 18.89 2.47
N GLY A 37 19.92 19.96 2.53
CA GLY A 37 19.46 21.27 2.92
C GLY A 37 18.34 21.79 1.98
N GLY A 38 17.26 22.32 2.58
CA GLY A 38 16.09 22.80 1.84
C GLY A 38 15.02 21.76 1.57
N VAL A 39 15.24 20.49 1.94
CA VAL A 39 14.17 19.47 1.88
C VAL A 39 13.32 19.57 3.14
N GLU A 40 12.15 20.18 3.00
CA GLU A 40 11.19 20.38 4.09
C GLU A 40 10.15 19.27 4.20
N ARG A 41 9.80 18.62 3.06
CA ARG A 41 8.78 17.58 3.03
C ARG A 41 9.08 16.50 2.00
N ILE A 42 9.01 15.24 2.46
CA ILE A 42 9.15 14.05 1.63
C ILE A 42 7.80 13.35 1.58
N ARG A 43 7.38 12.93 0.40
CA ARG A 43 6.21 12.06 0.17
C ARG A 43 6.59 11.01 -0.86
N TYR A 44 6.00 9.84 -0.75
CA TYR A 44 6.04 8.82 -1.78
C TYR A 44 4.62 8.28 -2.03
N THR A 45 4.40 7.70 -3.17
CA THR A 45 3.09 7.18 -3.58
C THR A 45 3.26 5.91 -4.39
N THR A 46 2.16 5.19 -4.57
CA THR A 46 2.13 3.90 -5.26
C THR A 46 2.93 2.84 -4.51
N SER A 47 2.40 2.45 -3.35
CA SER A 47 2.98 1.43 -2.49
C SER A 47 2.23 0.10 -2.60
N HIS A 48 2.90 -0.99 -2.26
CA HIS A 48 2.30 -2.32 -2.17
C HIS A 48 2.43 -2.87 -0.74
N PRO A 49 1.38 -3.48 -0.15
CA PRO A 49 1.42 -3.97 1.23
C PRO A 49 2.57 -4.93 1.51
N ARG A 50 2.89 -5.82 0.58
CA ARG A 50 3.98 -6.79 0.70
C ARG A 50 5.36 -6.17 0.91
N ASP A 51 5.57 -4.97 0.38
CA ASP A 51 6.89 -4.32 0.37
C ASP A 51 7.02 -3.25 1.48
N MET A 52 6.18 -3.33 2.53
CA MET A 52 6.28 -2.49 3.72
C MET A 52 7.33 -3.03 4.68
N ALA A 53 8.60 -2.77 4.36
CA ALA A 53 9.75 -3.17 5.17
C ALA A 53 9.80 -2.42 6.51
N ASP A 54 10.39 -3.06 7.52
CA ASP A 54 10.58 -2.48 8.87
C ASP A 54 11.35 -1.17 8.83
N ASP A 55 12.40 -1.12 8.01
CA ASP A 55 13.19 0.09 7.78
C ASP A 55 12.37 1.30 7.30
N LEU A 56 11.37 1.05 6.43
CA LEU A 56 10.48 2.09 5.94
C LEU A 56 9.50 2.54 7.02
N ILE A 57 8.97 1.61 7.82
CA ILE A 57 8.11 1.94 8.97
C ILE A 57 8.89 2.76 9.99
N ASP A 58 10.12 2.37 10.28
CA ASP A 58 11.03 3.12 11.15
C ASP A 58 11.35 4.51 10.59
N ALA A 59 11.48 4.66 9.26
CA ALA A 59 11.66 5.97 8.66
C ALA A 59 10.46 6.91 8.91
N HIS A 60 9.24 6.39 8.95
CA HIS A 60 8.06 7.17 9.32
C HIS A 60 8.08 7.63 10.79
N ARG A 61 8.71 6.87 11.69
CA ARG A 61 8.93 7.28 13.08
C ARG A 61 10.01 8.35 13.20
N ASP A 62 11.14 8.15 12.51
CA ASP A 62 12.40 8.84 12.79
C ASP A 62 12.61 10.10 11.93
N VAL A 63 11.96 10.19 10.76
CA VAL A 63 12.18 11.28 9.80
C VAL A 63 11.02 12.27 9.86
N GLU A 64 11.26 13.43 10.45
CA GLU A 64 10.25 14.49 10.63
C GLU A 64 9.70 14.98 9.28
N GLN A 65 10.58 15.16 8.28
CA GLN A 65 10.22 15.62 6.95
C GLN A 65 9.33 14.62 6.18
N LEU A 66 9.35 13.34 6.56
CA LEU A 66 8.49 12.35 5.93
C LEU A 66 7.03 12.59 6.33
N ALA A 67 6.19 12.89 5.37
CA ALA A 67 4.79 13.16 5.62
C ALA A 67 4.10 11.95 6.30
N PRO A 68 3.26 12.18 7.32
CA PRO A 68 2.50 11.11 7.99
C PRO A 68 1.31 10.68 7.15
N PHE A 69 1.59 10.25 5.94
CA PHE A 69 0.59 9.84 4.96
C PHE A 69 1.13 8.67 4.14
N LEU A 70 0.30 7.66 3.95
CA LEU A 70 0.63 6.50 3.13
C LEU A 70 -0.55 6.13 2.24
N HIS A 71 -0.33 6.12 0.92
CA HIS A 71 -1.22 5.49 -0.03
C HIS A 71 -0.81 4.02 -0.19
N LEU A 72 -1.63 3.13 0.35
CA LEU A 72 -1.38 1.69 0.40
C LEU A 72 -2.62 0.92 -0.10
N PRO A 73 -2.74 0.68 -1.41
CA PRO A 73 -3.88 0.00 -2.00
C PRO A 73 -4.03 -1.43 -1.50
N VAL A 74 -5.13 -1.74 -0.80
CA VAL A 74 -5.47 -3.10 -0.38
C VAL A 74 -6.20 -3.88 -1.47
N GLN A 75 -6.97 -3.20 -2.28
CA GLN A 75 -7.81 -3.66 -3.38
C GLN A 75 -9.13 -4.31 -2.93
N HIS A 76 -9.16 -5.14 -1.88
CA HIS A 76 -10.37 -5.82 -1.39
C HIS A 76 -10.24 -6.23 0.09
N GLY A 77 -11.36 -6.44 0.78
CA GLY A 77 -11.37 -6.90 2.17
C GLY A 77 -11.49 -8.42 2.33
N SER A 78 -11.88 -9.14 1.27
CA SER A 78 -11.99 -10.62 1.29
C SER A 78 -10.71 -11.28 0.80
N ASP A 79 -10.15 -12.17 1.60
CA ASP A 79 -8.95 -12.95 1.23
C ASP A 79 -9.20 -13.83 -0.01
N ARG A 80 -10.44 -14.33 -0.18
CA ARG A 80 -10.83 -15.11 -1.35
C ARG A 80 -10.73 -14.28 -2.63
N ILE A 81 -11.22 -13.06 -2.61
CA ILE A 81 -11.16 -12.14 -3.74
C ILE A 81 -9.74 -11.62 -3.96
N LEU A 82 -9.01 -11.29 -2.90
CA LEU A 82 -7.58 -10.94 -3.00
C LEU A 82 -6.78 -12.03 -3.70
N LYS A 83 -7.01 -13.29 -3.36
CA LYS A 83 -6.38 -14.44 -4.03
C LYS A 83 -6.79 -14.53 -5.51
N ALA A 84 -8.07 -14.32 -5.83
CA ALA A 84 -8.56 -14.31 -7.20
C ALA A 84 -7.97 -13.16 -8.05
N MET A 85 -7.70 -12.02 -7.42
CA MET A 85 -6.98 -10.87 -8.00
C MET A 85 -5.46 -11.11 -8.10
N ASN A 86 -4.95 -12.28 -7.71
CA ASN A 86 -3.52 -12.59 -7.62
C ASN A 86 -2.75 -11.65 -6.67
N ARG A 87 -3.41 -11.18 -5.60
CA ARG A 87 -2.76 -10.41 -4.54
C ARG A 87 -2.07 -11.38 -3.57
N GLN A 88 -0.86 -11.03 -3.17
CA GLN A 88 0.00 -11.88 -2.33
C GLN A 88 -0.01 -11.39 -0.88
N HIS A 89 -1.16 -10.91 -0.41
CA HIS A 89 -1.40 -10.52 0.97
C HIS A 89 -2.85 -10.82 1.35
N THR A 90 -3.09 -10.95 2.63
CA THR A 90 -4.41 -11.10 3.24
C THR A 90 -4.88 -9.79 3.87
N ALA A 91 -6.18 -9.68 4.14
CA ALA A 91 -6.74 -8.55 4.89
C ALA A 91 -6.11 -8.44 6.30
N SER A 92 -5.85 -9.59 6.95
CA SER A 92 -5.23 -9.60 8.28
C SER A 92 -3.76 -9.13 8.26
N GLU A 93 -2.99 -9.47 7.24
CA GLU A 93 -1.63 -8.97 7.06
C GLU A 93 -1.62 -7.48 6.78
N TYR A 94 -2.55 -7.00 5.96
CA TYR A 94 -2.72 -5.57 5.71
C TYR A 94 -3.03 -4.80 7.00
N LEU A 95 -3.97 -5.28 7.82
CA LEU A 95 -4.31 -4.64 9.10
C LEU A 95 -3.11 -4.58 10.06
N ARG A 96 -2.29 -5.63 10.13
CA ARG A 96 -1.05 -5.62 10.92
C ARG A 96 -0.07 -4.54 10.46
N ILE A 97 0.04 -4.30 9.15
CA ILE A 97 0.87 -3.21 8.62
C ILE A 97 0.33 -1.86 9.09
N ILE A 98 -0.98 -1.63 8.97
CA ILE A 98 -1.64 -0.40 9.44
C ILE A 98 -1.36 -0.16 10.93
N GLU A 99 -1.51 -1.18 11.77
CA GLU A 99 -1.24 -1.11 13.21
C GLU A 99 0.22 -0.75 13.50
N ARG A 100 1.17 -1.39 12.81
CA ARG A 100 2.61 -1.12 12.96
C ARG A 100 2.97 0.31 12.58
N VAL A 101 2.43 0.82 11.49
CA VAL A 101 2.66 2.21 11.05
C VAL A 101 2.05 3.19 12.06
N ARG A 102 0.85 2.93 12.58
CA ARG A 102 0.23 3.74 13.63
C ARG A 102 1.02 3.74 14.94
N ALA A 103 1.57 2.57 15.31
CA ALA A 103 2.43 2.46 16.49
C ALA A 103 3.73 3.26 16.32
N ALA A 104 4.28 3.31 15.11
CA ALA A 104 5.48 4.09 14.81
C ALA A 104 5.22 5.61 14.83
N ARG A 105 4.02 6.05 14.39
CA ARG A 105 3.65 7.47 14.37
C ARG A 105 2.14 7.62 14.59
N GLN A 106 1.74 8.14 15.76
CA GLN A 106 0.34 8.18 16.22
C GLN A 106 -0.61 8.94 15.28
N THR A 107 -0.19 10.10 14.77
CA THR A 107 -1.01 10.89 13.83
C THR A 107 -0.63 10.50 12.41
N PHE A 108 -1.38 9.56 11.81
CA PHE A 108 -1.06 9.02 10.50
C PHE A 108 -2.32 8.85 9.63
N ALA A 109 -2.27 9.36 8.42
CA ALA A 109 -3.35 9.26 7.45
C ALA A 109 -3.08 8.16 6.43
N PHE A 110 -4.07 7.31 6.19
CA PHE A 110 -4.02 6.27 5.16
C PHE A 110 -4.97 6.57 4.02
N ALA A 111 -4.53 6.27 2.80
CA ALA A 111 -5.37 6.21 1.62
C ALA A 111 -5.26 4.82 0.98
N SER A 112 -6.33 4.37 0.36
CA SER A 112 -6.37 3.06 -0.30
C SER A 112 -7.29 3.05 -1.50
N ASP A 113 -7.04 2.12 -2.42
CA ASP A 113 -7.89 1.81 -3.56
C ASP A 113 -8.61 0.49 -3.33
N PHE A 114 -9.84 0.41 -3.82
CA PHE A 114 -10.71 -0.76 -3.76
C PHE A 114 -11.27 -1.06 -5.14
N ILE A 115 -11.36 -2.33 -5.48
CA ILE A 115 -12.08 -2.82 -6.65
C ILE A 115 -13.31 -3.55 -6.15
N VAL A 116 -14.49 -3.14 -6.61
CA VAL A 116 -15.78 -3.76 -6.31
C VAL A 116 -16.38 -4.38 -7.57
N GLY A 117 -17.21 -5.39 -7.42
CA GLY A 117 -17.79 -6.12 -8.54
C GLY A 117 -16.77 -7.00 -9.27
N PHE A 118 -15.74 -7.48 -8.58
CA PHE A 118 -14.78 -8.42 -9.17
C PHE A 118 -15.49 -9.75 -9.46
N PRO A 119 -15.16 -10.46 -10.58
CA PRO A 119 -15.82 -11.71 -10.94
C PRO A 119 -15.86 -12.72 -9.78
N GLY A 120 -17.07 -13.16 -9.45
CA GLY A 120 -17.35 -14.06 -8.35
C GLY A 120 -17.41 -13.43 -6.96
N GLU A 121 -17.34 -12.09 -6.85
CA GLU A 121 -17.58 -11.39 -5.58
C GLU A 121 -19.02 -11.64 -5.13
N SER A 122 -19.18 -11.99 -3.86
CA SER A 122 -20.48 -12.14 -3.19
C SER A 122 -20.74 -11.00 -2.21
N ASP A 123 -21.98 -10.87 -1.74
CA ASP A 123 -22.35 -9.88 -0.71
C ASP A 123 -21.51 -10.02 0.56
N VAL A 124 -21.14 -11.26 0.93
CA VAL A 124 -20.25 -11.51 2.08
C VAL A 124 -18.85 -10.97 1.84
N ASP A 125 -18.32 -11.09 0.62
CA ASP A 125 -17.01 -10.54 0.27
C ASP A 125 -17.04 -9.01 0.26
N PHE A 126 -18.12 -8.44 -0.26
CA PHE A 126 -18.31 -6.99 -0.26
C PHE A 126 -18.42 -6.44 1.17
N GLU A 127 -19.20 -7.11 2.05
CA GLU A 127 -19.30 -6.71 3.46
C GLU A 127 -17.94 -6.79 4.17
N ALA A 128 -17.09 -7.77 3.86
CA ALA A 128 -15.72 -7.83 4.38
C ALA A 128 -14.91 -6.59 3.97
N THR A 129 -15.11 -6.07 2.76
CA THR A 129 -14.49 -4.82 2.30
C THR A 129 -15.02 -3.62 3.10
N LEU A 130 -16.32 -3.53 3.34
CA LEU A 130 -16.91 -2.47 4.15
C LEU A 130 -16.41 -2.50 5.60
N GLN A 131 -16.27 -3.68 6.19
CA GLN A 131 -15.72 -3.86 7.54
C GLN A 131 -14.26 -3.40 7.62
N LEU A 132 -13.44 -3.72 6.62
CA LEU A 132 -12.07 -3.26 6.55
C LEU A 132 -12.00 -1.73 6.42
N VAL A 133 -12.82 -1.12 5.56
CA VAL A 133 -12.88 0.34 5.40
C VAL A 133 -13.24 1.02 6.72
N ARG A 134 -14.28 0.52 7.42
CA ARG A 134 -14.70 1.05 8.72
C ARG A 134 -13.64 0.86 9.80
N GLY A 135 -13.01 -0.32 9.84
CA GLY A 135 -12.00 -0.65 10.86
C GLY A 135 -10.71 0.14 10.72
N VAL A 136 -10.26 0.39 9.49
CA VAL A 136 -9.07 1.20 9.24
C VAL A 136 -9.35 2.69 9.38
N GLY A 137 -10.53 3.19 9.00
CA GLY A 137 -10.82 4.62 9.03
C GLY A 137 -9.88 5.41 8.12
N PHE A 138 -9.89 5.11 6.83
CA PHE A 138 -9.07 5.80 5.84
C PHE A 138 -9.39 7.29 5.75
N ALA A 139 -8.37 8.11 5.56
CA ALA A 139 -8.55 9.52 5.22
C ALA A 139 -9.08 9.70 3.79
N GLN A 140 -8.72 8.78 2.88
CA GLN A 140 -9.20 8.70 1.51
C GLN A 140 -9.37 7.24 1.10
N ALA A 141 -10.53 6.88 0.56
CA ALA A 141 -10.82 5.57 0.00
C ALA A 141 -11.40 5.76 -1.41
N TYR A 142 -10.71 5.22 -2.40
CA TYR A 142 -11.15 5.28 -3.79
C TYR A 142 -11.70 3.92 -4.18
N SER A 143 -12.96 3.85 -4.60
CA SER A 143 -13.57 2.63 -5.09
C SER A 143 -13.72 2.68 -6.60
N PHE A 144 -13.31 1.60 -7.26
CA PHE A 144 -13.41 1.42 -8.70
C PHE A 144 -14.27 0.19 -8.96
N LYS A 145 -15.27 0.34 -9.82
CA LYS A 145 -15.97 -0.81 -10.36
C LYS A 145 -15.01 -1.63 -11.23
N TYR A 146 -15.02 -2.94 -11.06
CA TYR A 146 -14.24 -3.82 -11.92
C TYR A 146 -14.61 -3.59 -13.39
N SER A 147 -13.60 -3.45 -14.23
CA SER A 147 -13.75 -3.34 -15.68
C SER A 147 -12.89 -4.41 -16.36
N PRO A 148 -13.49 -5.31 -17.15
CA PRO A 148 -12.75 -6.34 -17.86
C PRO A 148 -11.70 -5.71 -18.80
N ARG A 149 -10.46 -6.18 -18.70
CA ARG A 149 -9.39 -5.76 -19.59
C ARG A 149 -9.00 -6.92 -20.50
N PRO A 150 -9.05 -6.75 -21.84
CA PRO A 150 -8.65 -7.80 -22.76
C PRO A 150 -7.26 -8.37 -22.43
N GLY A 151 -7.12 -9.70 -22.50
CA GLY A 151 -5.86 -10.38 -22.21
C GLY A 151 -5.57 -10.64 -20.73
N THR A 152 -6.44 -10.22 -19.79
CA THR A 152 -6.30 -10.57 -18.38
C THR A 152 -7.08 -11.83 -18.03
N PRO A 153 -6.59 -12.69 -17.10
CA PRO A 153 -7.33 -13.86 -16.65
C PRO A 153 -8.74 -13.52 -16.12
N ALA A 154 -8.87 -12.40 -15.41
CA ALA A 154 -10.14 -11.96 -14.83
C ALA A 154 -11.22 -11.62 -15.89
N ALA A 155 -10.83 -11.20 -17.10
CA ALA A 155 -11.77 -10.94 -18.18
C ALA A 155 -12.47 -12.22 -18.70
N GLY A 156 -11.83 -13.38 -18.54
CA GLY A 156 -12.36 -14.69 -18.92
C GLY A 156 -13.03 -15.44 -17.77
N MET A 157 -13.09 -14.89 -16.58
CA MET A 157 -13.74 -15.52 -15.43
C MET A 157 -15.26 -15.55 -15.63
N GLN A 158 -15.88 -16.68 -15.20
CA GLN A 158 -17.33 -16.77 -15.05
C GLN A 158 -17.80 -15.96 -13.83
N LEU A 159 -19.11 -15.78 -13.67
CA LEU A 159 -19.72 -15.06 -12.55
C LEU A 159 -19.32 -13.57 -12.51
N GLN A 160 -19.37 -12.93 -13.68
CA GLN A 160 -19.30 -11.46 -13.72
C GLN A 160 -20.47 -10.88 -12.90
N VAL A 161 -20.19 -9.87 -12.10
CA VAL A 161 -21.24 -9.17 -11.33
C VAL A 161 -22.03 -8.27 -12.28
N GLU A 162 -23.33 -8.47 -12.33
CA GLU A 162 -24.23 -7.69 -13.21
C GLU A 162 -24.31 -6.23 -12.74
N GLU A 163 -24.53 -5.35 -13.70
CA GLU A 163 -24.86 -3.95 -13.42
C GLU A 163 -26.30 -3.86 -12.92
N ALA A 164 -26.51 -3.22 -11.74
CA ALA A 164 -27.81 -2.93 -11.22
C ALA A 164 -28.43 -1.70 -11.91
#